data_8417a87da1e402ac4c29d1a8bbb1d2bd
#
_entry.id   8417a87da1e402ac4c29d1a8bbb1d2bd
#
_cell.length_a   1.000
_cell.length_b   1.000
_cell.length_c   1.000
_cell.angle_alpha   90.00
_cell.angle_beta   90.00
_cell.angle_gamma   90.00
#
_symmetry.space_group_name_H-M   'P 1'
#
loop_
_entity.id
_entity.type
_entity.pdbx_description
1 polymer ?
#
loop_
_entity_poly.entity_id
_entity_poly.type
_entity_poly.pdbx_seq_one_letter_code
_entity_poly.pdbx_strand_id
1 'polypeptide(L)'
;PVGVLPKGAKIQGYDVDGGQPEELRRVAFKIPPSNVVYTWEGLQGPIAAAELAYRAGYSDIWDCCDKALLRAVQFNYRQGWAAEGDDKWIIPIINRAYGVSLPVTGGGAGKNVGWTLWTHQ
;
A
#
# COMPACT_ATOMS: atom_id res chain seq x y z
N PRO A 1 3.05 -8.87 14.78
CA PRO A 1 3.66 -7.92 13.95
C PRO A 1 2.64 -6.99 13.42
N VAL A 2 2.96 -5.85 13.58
CA VAL A 2 2.43 -4.71 12.99
C VAL A 2 2.45 -4.83 11.53
N GLY A 3 1.44 -4.50 10.90
CA GLY A 3 1.50 -4.55 9.48
C GLY A 3 0.13 -4.63 8.85
N VAL A 4 -0.09 -5.69 8.17
CA VAL A 4 -1.25 -5.88 7.31
C VAL A 4 -2.06 -7.05 7.82
N LEU A 5 -3.38 -6.89 7.91
CA LEU A 5 -4.28 -7.99 8.27
C LEU A 5 -4.16 -9.14 7.28
N PRO A 6 -4.32 -10.39 7.74
CA PRO A 6 -4.09 -11.56 6.91
C PRO A 6 -5.07 -11.65 5.74
N LYS A 7 -4.65 -12.41 4.71
CA LYS A 7 -5.48 -12.70 3.54
C LYS A 7 -6.79 -13.34 3.97
N GLY A 8 -7.90 -12.80 3.48
CA GLY A 8 -9.24 -13.25 3.79
C GLY A 8 -9.77 -12.83 5.16
N ALA A 9 -9.07 -11.95 5.88
CA ALA A 9 -9.53 -11.49 7.18
C ALA A 9 -10.88 -10.77 7.11
N LYS A 10 -11.73 -11.08 8.09
CA LYS A 10 -13.03 -10.42 8.26
C LYS A 10 -13.21 -10.00 9.71
N ILE A 11 -13.83 -8.85 9.90
CA ILE A 11 -14.26 -8.36 11.22
C ILE A 11 -15.74 -8.00 11.11
N GLN A 12 -16.57 -8.59 11.95
CA GLN A 12 -18.04 -8.40 11.90
C GLN A 12 -18.62 -8.64 10.50
N GLY A 13 -18.08 -9.63 9.77
CA GLY A 13 -18.49 -9.96 8.41
C GLY A 13 -17.96 -9.03 7.31
N TYR A 14 -17.30 -7.94 7.67
CA TYR A 14 -16.71 -7.01 6.71
C TYR A 14 -15.31 -7.47 6.28
N ASP A 15 -15.01 -7.41 4.98
CA ASP A 15 -13.71 -7.76 4.45
C ASP A 15 -12.67 -6.69 4.84
N VAL A 16 -11.69 -7.10 5.65
CA VAL A 16 -10.58 -6.26 6.09
C VAL A 16 -9.23 -6.79 5.63
N ASP A 17 -9.23 -7.71 4.67
CA ASP A 17 -7.98 -8.20 4.06
C ASP A 17 -7.12 -7.03 3.58
N GLY A 18 -5.87 -7.01 4.02
CA GLY A 18 -4.94 -5.95 3.68
C GLY A 18 -5.03 -4.69 4.54
N GLY A 19 -6.01 -4.60 5.43
CA GLY A 19 -6.11 -3.46 6.35
C GLY A 19 -4.88 -3.33 7.23
N GLN A 20 -4.54 -2.10 7.60
CA GLN A 20 -3.43 -1.77 8.49
C GLN A 20 -3.97 -1.41 9.87
N PRO A 21 -3.94 -2.32 10.87
CA PRO A 21 -4.58 -2.08 12.18
C PRO A 21 -4.05 -0.83 12.88
N GLU A 22 -2.74 -0.60 12.81
CA GLU A 22 -2.11 0.55 13.47
C GLU A 22 -2.61 1.89 12.91
N GLU A 23 -2.88 1.94 11.63
CA GLU A 23 -3.37 3.18 11.01
C GLU A 23 -4.87 3.33 11.16
N LEU A 24 -5.62 2.24 11.01
CA LEU A 24 -7.09 2.27 11.13
C LEU A 24 -7.56 2.65 12.55
N ARG A 25 -6.81 2.27 13.60
CA ARG A 25 -7.16 2.62 14.99
C ARG A 25 -7.04 4.12 15.31
N ARG A 26 -6.32 4.89 14.50
CA ARG A 26 -6.05 6.31 14.76
C ARG A 26 -7.29 7.19 14.76
N VAL A 27 -8.37 6.71 14.15
CA VAL A 27 -9.68 7.40 14.12
C VAL A 27 -10.76 6.57 14.83
N ALA A 28 -10.41 5.87 15.89
CA ALA A 28 -11.29 4.89 16.54
C ALA A 28 -11.73 3.80 15.55
N PHE A 29 -11.09 2.66 15.63
CA PHE A 29 -11.38 1.51 14.75
C PHE A 29 -12.87 1.21 14.74
N LYS A 30 -13.48 1.26 13.59
CA LYS A 30 -14.91 0.95 13.40
C LYS A 30 -15.14 0.19 12.10
N ILE A 31 -16.27 -0.45 12.01
CA ILE A 31 -16.69 -1.20 10.83
C ILE A 31 -17.98 -0.57 10.28
N PRO A 32 -18.02 -0.18 8.98
CA PRO A 32 -16.93 -0.16 8.02
C PRO A 32 -15.79 0.81 8.41
N PRO A 33 -14.56 0.54 7.98
CA PRO A 33 -13.43 1.41 8.31
C PRO A 33 -13.65 2.84 7.80
N SER A 34 -13.23 3.82 8.60
CA SER A 34 -13.24 5.22 8.16
C SER A 34 -11.97 5.58 7.40
N ASN A 35 -12.09 6.47 6.44
CA ASN A 35 -10.94 6.97 5.71
C ASN A 35 -9.97 7.69 6.68
N VAL A 36 -8.73 7.25 6.63
CA VAL A 36 -7.60 7.90 7.27
C VAL A 36 -6.45 7.95 6.29
N VAL A 37 -5.95 9.13 6.02
CA VAL A 37 -4.77 9.31 5.15
C VAL A 37 -3.58 8.48 5.60
N TYR A 38 -3.49 8.14 6.87
CA TYR A 38 -2.42 7.33 7.44
C TYR A 38 -2.30 5.92 6.82
N THR A 39 -3.35 5.38 6.22
CA THR A 39 -3.27 4.09 5.52
C THR A 39 -2.41 4.14 4.27
N TRP A 40 -2.24 5.31 3.66
CA TRP A 40 -1.26 5.54 2.61
C TRP A 40 0.11 5.92 3.18
N GLU A 41 0.14 6.83 4.13
CA GLU A 41 1.37 7.25 4.80
C GLU A 41 2.13 6.06 5.41
N GLY A 42 1.42 5.14 6.06
CA GLY A 42 2.00 3.93 6.63
C GLY A 42 2.61 2.97 5.62
N LEU A 43 2.27 3.09 4.34
CA LEU A 43 2.84 2.27 3.27
C LEU A 43 4.12 2.85 2.66
N GLN A 44 4.39 4.13 2.83
CA GLN A 44 5.53 4.78 2.19
C GLN A 44 6.86 4.11 2.57
N GLY A 45 7.11 3.95 3.85
CA GLY A 45 8.34 3.31 4.34
C GLY A 45 8.50 1.86 3.88
N PRO A 46 7.53 0.98 4.14
CA PRO A 46 7.59 -0.41 3.71
C PRO A 46 7.76 -0.61 2.21
N ILE A 47 7.09 0.18 1.38
CA ILE A 47 7.21 0.08 -0.08
C ILE A 47 8.58 0.57 -0.56
N ALA A 48 9.09 1.67 -0.02
CA ALA A 48 10.45 2.13 -0.32
C ALA A 48 11.49 1.08 0.10
N ALA A 49 11.33 0.49 1.29
CA ALA A 49 12.23 -0.55 1.80
C ALA A 49 12.19 -1.81 0.91
N ALA A 50 11.02 -2.24 0.48
CA ALA A 50 10.87 -3.39 -0.41
C ALA A 50 11.52 -3.14 -1.77
N GLU A 51 11.37 -1.95 -2.35
CA GLU A 51 12.03 -1.59 -3.60
C GLU A 51 13.56 -1.59 -3.46
N LEU A 52 14.09 -1.05 -2.37
CA LEU A 52 15.52 -1.08 -2.08
C LEU A 52 16.03 -2.51 -1.91
N ALA A 53 15.32 -3.34 -1.17
CA ALA A 53 15.67 -4.76 -0.99
C ALA A 53 15.66 -5.51 -2.32
N TYR A 54 14.63 -5.30 -3.14
CA TYR A 54 14.54 -5.90 -4.47
C TYR A 54 15.75 -5.53 -5.33
N ARG A 55 16.12 -4.25 -5.36
CA ARG A 55 17.30 -3.77 -6.12
C ARG A 55 18.61 -4.31 -5.55
N ALA A 56 18.65 -4.62 -4.27
CA ALA A 56 19.79 -5.28 -3.63
C ALA A 56 19.88 -6.79 -3.89
N GLY A 57 18.93 -7.37 -4.63
CA GLY A 57 18.94 -8.79 -5.02
C GLY A 57 17.98 -9.70 -4.26
N TYR A 58 17.20 -9.17 -3.33
CA TYR A 58 16.16 -9.94 -2.64
C TYR A 58 14.89 -10.00 -3.50
N SER A 59 14.95 -10.82 -4.56
CA SER A 59 13.93 -10.85 -5.63
C SER A 59 12.54 -11.30 -5.17
N ASP A 60 12.45 -12.01 -4.06
CA ASP A 60 11.22 -12.55 -3.49
C ASP A 60 10.54 -11.60 -2.49
N ILE A 61 11.13 -10.44 -2.22
CA ILE A 61 10.61 -9.50 -1.20
C ILE A 61 9.15 -9.11 -1.44
N TRP A 62 8.76 -8.95 -2.71
CA TRP A 62 7.40 -8.56 -3.06
C TRP A 62 6.36 -9.66 -2.80
N ASP A 63 6.78 -10.93 -2.75
CA ASP A 63 5.90 -12.07 -2.47
C ASP A 63 5.72 -12.32 -0.97
N CYS A 64 6.49 -11.64 -0.15
CA CYS A 64 6.43 -11.81 1.30
C CYS A 64 5.00 -11.68 1.84
N CYS A 65 4.67 -12.58 2.77
CA CYS A 65 3.47 -12.47 3.60
C CYS A 65 2.17 -12.42 2.77
N ASP A 66 2.05 -13.30 1.78
CA ASP A 66 0.93 -13.34 0.83
C ASP A 66 0.75 -11.99 0.11
N LYS A 67 1.84 -11.42 -0.39
CA LYS A 67 1.84 -10.13 -1.10
C LYS A 67 1.20 -9.02 -0.26
N ALA A 68 1.61 -8.92 0.99
CA ALA A 68 1.00 -8.02 1.97
C ALA A 68 0.92 -6.56 1.50
N LEU A 69 1.97 -6.06 0.82
CA LEU A 69 1.99 -4.68 0.33
C LEU A 69 0.96 -4.45 -0.79
N LEU A 70 0.81 -5.42 -1.70
CA LEU A 70 -0.25 -5.34 -2.72
C LEU A 70 -1.63 -5.35 -2.07
N ARG A 71 -1.87 -6.26 -1.12
CA ARG A 71 -3.17 -6.36 -0.44
C ARG A 71 -3.50 -5.10 0.35
N ALA A 72 -2.51 -4.44 0.95
CA ALA A 72 -2.72 -3.18 1.65
C ALA A 72 -3.13 -2.05 0.70
N VAL A 73 -2.47 -1.94 -0.45
CA VAL A 73 -2.86 -0.98 -1.48
C VAL A 73 -4.26 -1.29 -2.02
N GLN A 74 -4.55 -2.56 -2.31
CA GLN A 74 -5.86 -2.99 -2.78
C GLN A 74 -6.97 -2.74 -1.74
N PHE A 75 -6.66 -2.90 -0.45
CA PHE A 75 -7.60 -2.55 0.62
C PHE A 75 -8.02 -1.08 0.52
N ASN A 76 -7.06 -0.17 0.39
CA ASN A 76 -7.37 1.26 0.26
C ASN A 76 -8.26 1.54 -0.95
N TYR A 77 -7.97 0.93 -2.10
CA TYR A 77 -8.81 1.10 -3.29
C TYR A 77 -10.21 0.51 -3.13
N ARG A 78 -10.35 -0.65 -2.48
CA ARG A 78 -11.68 -1.22 -2.20
C ARG A 78 -12.52 -0.34 -1.28
N GLN A 79 -11.88 0.44 -0.41
CA GLN A 79 -12.58 1.42 0.42
C GLN A 79 -12.93 2.71 -0.35
N GLY A 80 -12.48 2.87 -1.59
CA GLY A 80 -12.63 4.10 -2.34
C GLY A 80 -11.63 5.19 -1.96
N TRP A 81 -10.53 4.82 -1.30
CA TRP A 81 -9.48 5.74 -0.86
C TRP A 81 -8.32 5.73 -1.86
N ALA A 82 -8.38 6.58 -2.87
CA ALA A 82 -7.29 6.70 -3.84
C ALA A 82 -6.07 7.38 -3.22
N ALA A 83 -4.89 7.05 -3.74
CA ALA A 83 -3.67 7.75 -3.35
C ALA A 83 -3.71 9.21 -3.79
N GLU A 84 -3.37 10.12 -2.89
CA GLU A 84 -3.41 11.55 -3.12
C GLU A 84 -2.07 12.21 -2.76
N GLY A 85 -1.85 13.42 -3.28
CA GLY A 85 -0.68 14.21 -2.93
C GLY A 85 0.63 13.46 -3.13
N ASP A 86 1.42 13.41 -2.08
CA ASP A 86 2.74 12.78 -2.07
C ASP A 86 2.72 11.26 -1.87
N ASP A 87 1.56 10.64 -1.75
CA ASP A 87 1.42 9.18 -1.72
C ASP A 87 1.38 8.57 -3.14
N LYS A 88 1.14 9.37 -4.14
CA LYS A 88 0.97 8.91 -5.54
C LYS A 88 2.17 8.15 -6.10
N TRP A 89 3.36 8.40 -5.61
CA TRP A 89 4.58 7.72 -6.05
C TRP A 89 4.57 6.21 -5.76
N ILE A 90 3.73 5.76 -4.83
CA ILE A 90 3.59 4.35 -4.45
C ILE A 90 3.06 3.52 -5.63
N ILE A 91 2.10 4.05 -6.38
CA ILE A 91 1.33 3.29 -7.35
C ILE A 91 2.18 2.76 -8.52
N PRO A 92 3.04 3.53 -9.17
CA PRO A 92 3.92 3.00 -10.23
C PRO A 92 4.82 1.86 -9.73
N ILE A 93 5.34 1.95 -8.52
CA ILE A 93 6.15 0.89 -7.93
C ILE A 93 5.34 -0.39 -7.77
N ILE A 94 4.15 -0.30 -7.19
CA ILE A 94 3.24 -1.44 -6.99
C ILE A 94 2.84 -2.05 -8.34
N ASN A 95 2.46 -1.22 -9.32
CA ASN A 95 2.10 -1.70 -10.65
C ASN A 95 3.23 -2.50 -11.28
N ARG A 96 4.44 -1.99 -11.23
CA ARG A 96 5.62 -2.68 -11.77
C ARG A 96 5.94 -3.96 -10.99
N ALA A 97 5.97 -3.89 -9.67
CA ALA A 97 6.36 -5.00 -8.83
C ALA A 97 5.43 -6.22 -8.96
N TYR A 98 4.15 -5.97 -9.11
CA TYR A 98 3.13 -7.02 -9.12
C TYR A 98 2.47 -7.25 -10.47
N GLY A 99 2.83 -6.49 -11.51
CA GLY A 99 2.20 -6.61 -12.83
C GLY A 99 0.72 -6.27 -12.83
N VAL A 100 0.31 -5.31 -12.01
CA VAL A 100 -1.08 -4.82 -11.92
C VAL A 100 -1.21 -3.46 -12.57
N SER A 101 -2.44 -3.00 -12.80
CA SER A 101 -2.74 -1.74 -13.48
C SER A 101 -3.65 -0.87 -12.62
N LEU A 102 -3.18 -0.51 -11.43
CA LEU A 102 -3.90 0.43 -10.59
C LEU A 102 -3.83 1.84 -11.19
N PRO A 103 -4.89 2.66 -11.05
CA PRO A 103 -4.92 3.99 -11.63
C PRO A 103 -3.78 4.88 -11.15
N VAL A 104 -3.05 5.46 -12.09
CA VAL A 104 -2.00 6.46 -11.81
C VAL A 104 -2.54 7.82 -12.21
N THR A 105 -2.75 8.70 -11.25
CA THR A 105 -3.28 10.05 -11.46
C THR A 105 -2.20 11.09 -11.23
N GLY A 106 -1.56 11.51 -12.30
CA GLY A 106 -0.50 12.51 -12.25
C GLY A 106 0.80 11.95 -11.67
N GLY A 107 1.84 12.73 -11.75
CA GLY A 107 3.16 12.44 -11.21
C GLY A 107 3.60 13.52 -10.24
N GLY A 108 4.54 13.18 -9.39
CA GLY A 108 5.16 14.09 -8.45
C GLY A 108 6.38 13.46 -7.84
N ALA A 109 7.26 14.29 -7.32
CA ALA A 109 8.34 13.80 -6.48
C ALA A 109 7.72 13.24 -5.19
N GLY A 110 7.84 11.94 -4.97
CA GLY A 110 7.49 11.36 -3.69
C GLY A 110 8.51 11.74 -2.63
N LYS A 111 8.14 11.60 -1.38
CA LYS A 111 9.06 11.80 -0.25
C LYS A 111 10.28 10.91 -0.42
N ASN A 112 11.44 11.48 -0.73
CA ASN A 112 12.74 10.80 -0.82
C ASN A 112 12.86 9.71 -1.91
N VAL A 113 11.89 9.53 -2.80
CA VAL A 113 11.90 8.43 -3.77
C VAL A 113 11.98 8.92 -5.22
N GLY A 114 11.61 10.15 -5.49
CA GLY A 114 11.69 10.74 -6.83
C GLY A 114 10.49 10.41 -7.72
N TRP A 115 10.70 10.56 -9.02
CA TRP A 115 9.64 10.47 -10.03
C TRP A 115 9.38 9.02 -10.47
N THR A 116 8.69 8.27 -9.64
CA THR A 116 8.45 6.84 -9.89
C THR A 116 7.59 6.57 -11.12
N LEU A 117 6.74 7.52 -11.50
CA LEU A 117 5.98 7.44 -12.76
C LEU A 117 6.90 7.25 -13.99
N TRP A 118 8.10 7.82 -13.96
CA TRP A 118 9.06 7.70 -15.06
C TRP A 118 10.00 6.51 -14.91
N THR A 119 10.34 6.17 -13.68
CA THR A 119 11.34 5.14 -13.39
C THR A 119 10.77 3.73 -13.26
N HIS A 120 9.44 3.61 -13.12
CA HIS A 120 8.73 2.34 -12.90
C HIS A 120 7.61 2.13 -13.93
N GLN A 121 7.93 2.40 -15.18
CA GLN A 121 7.00 2.12 -16.30
C GLN A 121 7.00 0.62 -16.65
#